data_e884dc0544a17ffad7248a77b8343bff
#
_entry.id   e884dc0544a17ffad7248a77b8343bff
#
_cell.length_a   1.000
_cell.length_b   1.000
_cell.length_c   1.000
_cell.angle_alpha   90.00
_cell.angle_beta   90.00
_cell.angle_gamma   90.00
#
_symmetry.space_group_name_H-M   'P 1'
#
loop_
_entity.id
_entity.type
_entity.pdbx_description
1 polymer ?
#
loop_
_entity_poly.entity_id
_entity_poly.type
_entity_poly.pdbx_seq_one_letter_code
_entity_poly.pdbx_strand_id
1 'polypeptide(L)'
;LAVCAGLLSRAWAEQEELQHYRADYGVYTERLAKLMDNNEKLQRELSQVAKLEAAVREKLKADGVKIGEESVDQKSQELDQGGKGGPSTDDQLQVLEVQDEINWKRLAYKKENLTNMLLALSSTGDGTYGWPLDGGEISSFYGLRADPFGGGSEYHSGLDIAADFGAPVKAAAAGTVTAAGLNGGYGRFISIDHGSGMSTAYGHMSALAVTVGQQVSRGQVIGYVGSSGYSTGPHLHFEVRENGQTENPLQFAVPPRTRS
;
A
#
# COMPACT_ATOMS: atom_id res chain seq x y z
N LEU A 1 62.29 -38.39 -12.51
CA LEU A 1 61.20 -38.78 -11.60
C LEU A 1 60.58 -37.58 -10.89
N ALA A 2 61.37 -36.66 -10.30
CA ALA A 2 60.84 -35.48 -9.58
C ALA A 2 60.05 -34.50 -10.47
N VAL A 3 60.44 -34.29 -11.74
CA VAL A 3 59.76 -33.39 -12.69
C VAL A 3 58.40 -34.00 -13.09
N CYS A 4 58.28 -35.31 -13.28
CA CYS A 4 57.02 -35.96 -13.59
C CYS A 4 56.05 -35.94 -12.41
N ALA A 5 56.54 -36.09 -11.18
CA ALA A 5 55.68 -35.97 -9.98
C ALA A 5 55.12 -34.55 -9.80
N GLY A 6 55.93 -33.51 -10.11
CA GLY A 6 55.45 -32.13 -10.06
C GLY A 6 54.42 -31.76 -11.14
N LEU A 7 54.54 -32.36 -12.34
CA LEU A 7 53.55 -32.18 -13.41
C LEU A 7 52.21 -32.88 -13.10
N LEU A 8 52.28 -34.12 -12.54
CA LEU A 8 51.11 -34.86 -12.12
C LEU A 8 50.34 -34.16 -10.96
N SER A 9 51.06 -33.58 -9.99
CA SER A 9 50.43 -32.84 -8.89
C SER A 9 49.73 -31.56 -9.37
N ARG A 10 50.31 -30.85 -10.34
CA ARG A 10 49.68 -29.66 -10.95
C ARG A 10 48.43 -30.05 -11.76
N ALA A 11 48.51 -31.06 -12.58
CA ALA A 11 47.35 -31.54 -13.34
C ALA A 11 46.22 -32.03 -12.43
N TRP A 12 46.56 -32.63 -11.28
CA TRP A 12 45.56 -33.02 -10.29
C TRP A 12 44.89 -31.84 -9.62
N ALA A 13 45.66 -30.82 -9.21
CA ALA A 13 45.13 -29.60 -8.64
C ALA A 13 44.24 -28.81 -9.62
N GLU A 14 44.65 -28.71 -10.89
CA GLU A 14 43.81 -28.10 -11.94
C GLU A 14 42.51 -28.87 -12.19
N GLN A 15 42.55 -30.19 -12.11
CA GLN A 15 41.35 -31.01 -12.27
C GLN A 15 40.41 -30.90 -11.08
N GLU A 16 40.92 -30.78 -9.88
CA GLU A 16 40.13 -30.53 -8.65
C GLU A 16 39.48 -29.16 -8.67
N GLU A 17 40.21 -28.14 -9.08
CA GLU A 17 39.70 -26.75 -9.26
C GLU A 17 38.60 -26.69 -10.33
N LEU A 18 38.78 -27.39 -11.44
CA LEU A 18 37.76 -27.54 -12.50
C LEU A 18 36.50 -28.27 -12.04
N GLN A 19 36.63 -29.26 -11.18
CA GLN A 19 35.46 -29.95 -10.60
C GLN A 19 34.69 -29.05 -9.62
N HIS A 20 35.39 -28.32 -8.80
CA HIS A 20 34.76 -27.29 -7.92
C HIS A 20 34.01 -26.23 -8.74
N TYR A 21 34.66 -25.70 -9.76
CA TYR A 21 34.06 -24.70 -10.65
C TYR A 21 32.79 -25.22 -11.36
N ARG A 22 32.80 -26.50 -11.78
CA ARG A 22 31.63 -27.15 -12.41
C ARG A 22 30.50 -27.40 -11.42
N ALA A 23 30.82 -27.75 -10.19
CA ALA A 23 29.81 -27.91 -9.13
C ALA A 23 29.15 -26.60 -8.78
N ASP A 24 29.92 -25.51 -8.59
CA ASP A 24 29.43 -24.18 -8.30
C ASP A 24 28.59 -23.65 -9.46
N TYR A 25 29.02 -23.84 -10.69
CA TYR A 25 28.27 -23.45 -11.88
C TYR A 25 26.94 -24.22 -12.03
N GLY A 26 26.89 -25.48 -11.62
CA GLY A 26 25.68 -26.30 -11.59
C GLY A 26 24.67 -25.78 -10.60
N VAL A 27 25.09 -25.46 -9.38
CA VAL A 27 24.23 -24.85 -8.33
C VAL A 27 23.70 -23.49 -8.79
N TYR A 28 24.57 -22.68 -9.40
CA TYR A 28 24.21 -21.38 -9.94
C TYR A 28 23.13 -21.46 -11.02
N THR A 29 23.29 -22.34 -12.00
CA THR A 29 22.33 -22.50 -13.10
C THR A 29 20.98 -23.02 -12.62
N GLU A 30 20.95 -23.90 -11.63
CA GLU A 30 19.72 -24.38 -11.00
C GLU A 30 19.00 -23.25 -10.25
N ARG A 31 19.73 -22.43 -9.49
CA ARG A 31 19.17 -21.29 -8.76
C ARG A 31 18.59 -20.24 -9.71
N LEU A 32 19.32 -19.94 -10.80
CA LEU A 32 18.87 -19.03 -11.84
C LEU A 32 17.58 -19.53 -12.50
N ALA A 33 17.51 -20.81 -12.87
CA ALA A 33 16.32 -21.39 -13.46
C ALA A 33 15.09 -21.30 -12.55
N LYS A 34 15.27 -21.55 -11.24
CA LYS A 34 14.19 -21.41 -10.24
C LYS A 34 13.70 -19.97 -10.12
N LEU A 35 14.62 -18.99 -10.08
CA LEU A 35 14.27 -17.57 -10.02
C LEU A 35 13.53 -17.12 -11.28
N MET A 36 13.94 -17.58 -12.45
CA MET A 36 13.25 -17.26 -13.70
C MET A 36 11.84 -17.85 -13.74
N ASP A 37 11.65 -19.10 -13.31
CA ASP A 37 10.32 -19.76 -13.24
C ASP A 37 9.41 -19.04 -12.23
N ASN A 38 9.93 -18.67 -11.05
CA ASN A 38 9.19 -17.91 -10.05
C ASN A 38 8.77 -16.55 -10.58
N ASN A 39 9.69 -15.82 -11.22
CA ASN A 39 9.38 -14.51 -11.78
C ASN A 39 8.31 -14.60 -12.88
N GLU A 40 8.36 -15.61 -13.75
CA GLU A 40 7.35 -15.82 -14.77
C GLU A 40 5.96 -16.14 -14.17
N LYS A 41 5.89 -16.96 -13.12
CA LYS A 41 4.65 -17.23 -12.38
C LYS A 41 4.09 -15.96 -11.76
N LEU A 42 4.95 -15.21 -11.11
CA LEU A 42 4.60 -13.96 -10.44
C LEU A 42 4.09 -12.90 -11.41
N GLN A 43 4.70 -12.76 -12.59
CA GLN A 43 4.22 -11.87 -13.64
C GLN A 43 2.83 -12.28 -14.16
N ARG A 44 2.57 -13.59 -14.28
CA ARG A 44 1.23 -14.08 -14.65
C ARG A 44 0.19 -13.74 -13.59
N GLU A 45 0.49 -13.93 -12.31
CA GLU A 45 -0.41 -13.56 -11.20
C GLU A 45 -0.66 -12.05 -11.16
N LEU A 46 0.39 -11.23 -11.30
CA LEU A 46 0.27 -9.77 -11.36
C LEU A 46 -0.66 -9.32 -12.50
N SER A 47 -0.53 -9.95 -13.68
CA SER A 47 -1.40 -9.66 -14.82
C SER A 47 -2.87 -10.02 -14.54
N GLN A 48 -3.11 -11.15 -13.87
CA GLN A 48 -4.48 -11.58 -13.51
C GLN A 48 -5.10 -10.62 -12.48
N VAL A 49 -4.37 -10.26 -11.43
CA VAL A 49 -4.84 -9.32 -10.41
C VAL A 49 -5.13 -7.95 -11.03
N ALA A 50 -4.27 -7.46 -11.92
CA ALA A 50 -4.50 -6.20 -12.61
C ALA A 50 -5.79 -6.20 -13.47
N LYS A 51 -6.09 -7.30 -14.14
CA LYS A 51 -7.35 -7.45 -14.91
C LYS A 51 -8.57 -7.46 -14.00
N LEU A 52 -8.50 -8.17 -12.86
CA LEU A 52 -9.58 -8.19 -11.86
C LEU A 52 -9.78 -6.81 -11.24
N GLU A 53 -8.70 -6.13 -10.89
CA GLU A 53 -8.73 -4.76 -10.37
C GLU A 53 -9.42 -3.80 -11.34
N ALA A 54 -9.08 -3.86 -12.63
CA ALA A 54 -9.72 -3.03 -13.65
C ALA A 54 -11.23 -3.32 -13.76
N ALA A 55 -11.64 -4.59 -13.74
CA ALA A 55 -13.05 -4.98 -13.80
C ALA A 55 -13.84 -4.52 -12.57
N VAL A 56 -13.23 -4.64 -11.37
CA VAL A 56 -13.84 -4.19 -10.11
C VAL A 56 -13.95 -2.66 -10.10
N ARG A 57 -12.93 -1.94 -10.56
CA ARG A 57 -12.92 -0.48 -10.68
C ARG A 57 -14.03 0.01 -11.60
N GLU A 58 -14.22 -0.63 -12.75
CA GLU A 58 -15.33 -0.31 -13.67
C GLU A 58 -16.70 -0.56 -13.01
N LYS A 59 -16.83 -1.63 -12.25
CA LYS A 59 -18.07 -1.93 -11.51
C LYS A 59 -18.35 -0.88 -10.44
N LEU A 60 -17.32 -0.46 -9.67
CA LEU A 60 -17.45 0.61 -8.67
C LEU A 60 -17.87 1.93 -9.31
N LYS A 61 -17.27 2.31 -10.44
CA LYS A 61 -17.68 3.49 -11.22
C LYS A 61 -19.13 3.39 -11.66
N ALA A 62 -19.56 2.24 -12.17
CA ALA A 62 -20.94 2.01 -12.57
C ALA A 62 -21.94 2.12 -11.40
N ASP A 63 -21.52 1.70 -10.20
CA ASP A 63 -22.29 1.84 -8.96
C ASP A 63 -22.20 3.25 -8.33
N GLY A 64 -21.47 4.18 -8.98
CA GLY A 64 -21.34 5.57 -8.55
C GLY A 64 -20.33 5.80 -7.40
N VAL A 65 -19.52 4.80 -7.06
CA VAL A 65 -18.42 4.97 -6.10
C VAL A 65 -17.21 5.56 -6.83
N LYS A 66 -16.71 6.70 -6.37
CA LYS A 66 -15.55 7.37 -6.93
C LYS A 66 -14.28 6.84 -6.30
N ILE A 67 -13.36 6.34 -7.12
CA ILE A 67 -12.04 5.87 -6.74
C ILE A 67 -10.99 6.52 -7.62
N GLY A 68 -10.00 7.18 -7.00
CA GLY A 68 -8.90 7.82 -7.66
C GLY A 68 -8.01 6.86 -8.45
N GLU A 69 -7.30 7.38 -9.43
CA GLU A 69 -6.24 6.65 -10.10
C GLU A 69 -5.01 6.63 -9.20
N GLU A 70 -4.60 5.44 -8.76
CA GLU A 70 -3.34 5.30 -8.01
C GLU A 70 -2.14 5.50 -8.92
N SER A 71 -1.26 6.42 -8.53
CA SER A 71 -0.01 6.73 -9.22
C SER A 71 1.12 5.71 -8.95
N VAL A 72 0.84 4.42 -8.91
CA VAL A 72 1.80 3.38 -8.50
C VAL A 72 2.82 3.01 -9.59
N ASP A 73 2.58 3.32 -10.85
CA ASP A 73 3.36 2.72 -11.95
C ASP A 73 4.53 3.58 -12.49
N GLN A 74 4.73 4.82 -12.05
CA GLN A 74 5.75 5.67 -12.70
C GLN A 74 7.18 5.51 -12.20
N LYS A 75 7.43 5.03 -10.98
CA LYS A 75 8.79 4.93 -10.42
C LYS A 75 9.51 3.59 -10.57
N SER A 76 8.80 2.53 -10.92
CA SER A 76 9.41 1.20 -11.08
C SER A 76 10.09 0.97 -12.44
N GLN A 77 9.98 1.93 -13.38
CA GLN A 77 10.65 1.85 -14.70
C GLN A 77 12.05 2.50 -14.74
N GLU A 78 12.47 3.22 -13.69
CA GLU A 78 13.76 3.95 -13.70
C GLU A 78 14.99 3.12 -13.29
N LEU A 79 14.83 1.85 -12.90
CA LEU A 79 15.96 1.00 -12.51
C LEU A 79 16.70 0.31 -13.67
N ASP A 80 16.31 0.55 -14.92
CA ASP A 80 16.89 -0.14 -16.10
C ASP A 80 17.89 0.71 -16.91
N GLN A 81 18.51 1.75 -16.33
CA GLN A 81 19.55 2.50 -17.03
C GLN A 81 20.79 2.70 -16.15
N GLY A 82 21.75 1.81 -16.28
CA GLY A 82 23.06 2.08 -15.71
C GLY A 82 24.11 1.02 -15.90
N GLY A 83 25.07 1.23 -16.81
CA GLY A 83 26.37 0.64 -16.68
C GLY A 83 26.89 -0.10 -17.92
N LYS A 84 27.82 0.53 -18.63
CA LYS A 84 28.67 -0.11 -19.64
C LYS A 84 29.71 -1.01 -18.94
N GLY A 85 29.40 -2.28 -18.89
CA GLY A 85 30.22 -3.37 -18.40
C GLY A 85 29.26 -4.51 -18.11
N GLY A 86 29.34 -5.65 -18.81
CA GLY A 86 28.45 -6.79 -18.53
C GLY A 86 28.55 -7.17 -17.04
N PRO A 87 27.41 -7.27 -16.32
CA PRO A 87 27.42 -7.63 -14.91
C PRO A 87 28.02 -9.02 -14.73
N SER A 88 28.77 -9.22 -13.64
CA SER A 88 29.22 -10.56 -13.27
C SER A 88 27.99 -11.48 -13.08
N THR A 89 28.20 -12.77 -13.12
CA THR A 89 27.11 -13.74 -12.93
C THR A 89 26.45 -13.60 -11.55
N ASP A 90 27.19 -13.22 -10.51
CA ASP A 90 26.66 -12.92 -9.18
C ASP A 90 25.81 -11.66 -9.17
N ASP A 91 26.23 -10.62 -9.91
CA ASP A 91 25.43 -9.38 -10.03
C ASP A 91 24.08 -9.63 -10.71
N GLN A 92 24.03 -10.54 -11.71
CA GLN A 92 22.78 -10.91 -12.38
C GLN A 92 21.81 -11.65 -11.46
N LEU A 93 22.31 -12.58 -10.63
CA LEU A 93 21.48 -13.26 -9.63
C LEU A 93 20.93 -12.27 -8.60
N GLN A 94 21.78 -11.39 -8.10
CA GLN A 94 21.38 -10.40 -7.11
C GLN A 94 20.29 -9.44 -7.65
N VAL A 95 20.40 -9.03 -8.90
CA VAL A 95 19.37 -8.21 -9.58
C VAL A 95 18.04 -8.98 -9.69
N LEU A 96 18.08 -10.26 -10.05
CA LEU A 96 16.86 -11.09 -10.15
C LEU A 96 16.23 -11.37 -8.79
N GLU A 97 17.00 -11.59 -7.74
CA GLU A 97 16.49 -11.77 -6.37
C GLU A 97 15.79 -10.50 -5.86
N VAL A 98 16.39 -9.33 -6.09
CA VAL A 98 15.78 -8.04 -5.74
C VAL A 98 14.51 -7.81 -6.55
N GLN A 99 14.51 -8.14 -7.85
CA GLN A 99 13.33 -8.00 -8.69
C GLN A 99 12.19 -8.94 -8.26
N ASP A 100 12.50 -10.16 -7.85
CA ASP A 100 11.53 -11.13 -7.33
C ASP A 100 10.88 -10.60 -6.03
N GLU A 101 11.67 -10.07 -5.11
CA GLU A 101 11.18 -9.46 -3.87
C GLU A 101 10.26 -8.24 -4.14
N ILE A 102 10.66 -7.37 -5.07
CA ILE A 102 9.83 -6.21 -5.48
C ILE A 102 8.50 -6.69 -6.07
N ASN A 103 8.52 -7.68 -6.94
CA ASN A 103 7.32 -8.21 -7.58
C ASN A 103 6.38 -8.89 -6.58
N TRP A 104 6.90 -9.61 -5.56
CA TRP A 104 6.10 -10.17 -4.48
C TRP A 104 5.41 -9.09 -3.63
N LYS A 105 6.12 -8.04 -3.26
CA LYS A 105 5.54 -6.88 -2.55
C LYS A 105 4.44 -6.21 -3.38
N ARG A 106 4.68 -6.04 -4.68
CA ARG A 106 3.70 -5.49 -5.64
C ARG A 106 2.45 -6.36 -5.75
N LEU A 107 2.60 -7.68 -5.80
CA LEU A 107 1.47 -8.60 -5.84
C LEU A 107 0.64 -8.55 -4.55
N ALA A 108 1.29 -8.55 -3.39
CA ALA A 108 0.62 -8.43 -2.10
C ALA A 108 -0.20 -7.14 -2.02
N TYR A 109 0.39 -6.02 -2.39
CA TYR A 109 -0.27 -4.72 -2.47
C TYR A 109 -1.49 -4.73 -3.40
N LYS A 110 -1.35 -5.25 -4.63
CA LYS A 110 -2.48 -5.32 -5.58
C LYS A 110 -3.60 -6.23 -5.09
N LYS A 111 -3.28 -7.34 -4.43
CA LYS A 111 -4.28 -8.24 -3.83
C LYS A 111 -5.05 -7.54 -2.70
N GLU A 112 -4.37 -6.78 -1.86
CA GLU A 112 -4.98 -6.02 -0.77
C GLU A 112 -5.90 -4.91 -1.31
N ASN A 113 -5.46 -4.15 -2.30
CA ASN A 113 -6.29 -3.15 -2.97
C ASN A 113 -7.54 -3.75 -3.59
N LEU A 114 -7.41 -4.88 -4.29
CA LEU A 114 -8.55 -5.59 -4.86
C LEU A 114 -9.55 -6.00 -3.76
N THR A 115 -9.05 -6.49 -2.62
CA THR A 115 -9.88 -6.83 -1.46
C THR A 115 -10.64 -5.60 -0.94
N ASN A 116 -9.97 -4.46 -0.81
CA ASN A 116 -10.58 -3.19 -0.39
C ASN A 116 -11.65 -2.70 -1.37
N MET A 117 -11.38 -2.80 -2.67
CA MET A 117 -12.34 -2.47 -3.72
C MET A 117 -13.57 -3.40 -3.68
N LEU A 118 -13.36 -4.71 -3.51
CA LEU A 118 -14.44 -5.68 -3.36
C LEU A 118 -15.26 -5.41 -2.10
N LEU A 119 -14.61 -5.02 -1.01
CA LEU A 119 -15.28 -4.61 0.22
C LEU A 119 -16.15 -3.37 -0.02
N ALA A 120 -15.63 -2.35 -0.71
CA ALA A 120 -16.42 -1.17 -1.09
C ALA A 120 -17.64 -1.50 -1.98
N LEU A 121 -17.53 -2.51 -2.87
CA LEU A 121 -18.65 -3.00 -3.66
C LEU A 121 -19.67 -3.75 -2.83
N SER A 122 -19.22 -4.64 -1.94
CA SER A 122 -20.08 -5.52 -1.15
C SER A 122 -20.69 -4.83 0.06
N SER A 123 -20.13 -3.69 0.49
CA SER A 123 -20.61 -3.00 1.67
C SER A 123 -22.03 -2.48 1.42
N THR A 124 -22.98 -3.33 1.82
CA THR A 124 -24.39 -2.95 1.97
C THR A 124 -24.63 -2.22 3.28
N GLY A 125 -23.53 -1.94 4.00
CA GLY A 125 -23.37 -1.35 5.32
C GLY A 125 -24.68 -1.20 6.10
N ASP A 126 -24.75 -1.83 7.25
CA ASP A 126 -25.82 -1.54 8.22
C ASP A 126 -25.77 -0.08 8.73
N GLY A 127 -24.77 0.67 8.24
CA GLY A 127 -24.60 2.08 8.51
C GLY A 127 -24.27 2.38 9.96
N THR A 128 -23.58 1.49 10.65
CA THR A 128 -23.09 1.76 12.04
C THR A 128 -22.32 3.06 12.10
N TYR A 129 -21.46 3.31 11.10
CA TYR A 129 -20.72 4.57 10.94
C TYR A 129 -21.16 5.29 9.65
N GLY A 130 -21.38 6.61 9.74
CA GLY A 130 -21.63 7.45 8.58
C GLY A 130 -20.36 7.73 7.80
N TRP A 131 -20.49 7.91 6.48
CA TRP A 131 -19.40 8.43 5.68
C TRP A 131 -19.05 9.85 6.13
N PRO A 132 -17.76 10.18 6.33
CA PRO A 132 -17.37 11.44 6.97
C PRO A 132 -17.46 12.68 6.07
N LEU A 133 -17.80 12.53 4.79
CA LEU A 133 -17.95 13.62 3.82
C LEU A 133 -19.27 13.46 3.02
N ASP A 134 -19.77 14.54 2.42
CA ASP A 134 -20.95 14.47 1.53
C ASP A 134 -20.62 13.91 0.13
N GLY A 135 -19.36 13.64 -0.12
CA GLY A 135 -18.84 13.12 -1.39
C GLY A 135 -17.38 12.81 -1.25
N GLY A 136 -16.62 13.09 -2.29
CA GLY A 136 -15.19 12.82 -2.35
C GLY A 136 -14.89 11.52 -3.10
N GLU A 137 -13.62 11.29 -3.28
CA GLU A 137 -13.06 10.17 -4.04
C GLU A 137 -12.06 9.42 -3.16
N ILE A 138 -12.17 8.10 -3.07
CA ILE A 138 -11.17 7.31 -2.35
C ILE A 138 -9.86 7.41 -3.12
N SER A 139 -8.89 8.14 -2.56
CA SER A 139 -7.57 8.34 -3.17
C SER A 139 -6.54 7.34 -2.68
N SER A 140 -6.70 6.79 -1.47
CA SER A 140 -5.84 5.72 -0.97
C SER A 140 -6.57 4.83 0.02
N PHE A 141 -6.40 3.53 -0.13
CA PHE A 141 -7.00 2.52 0.75
C PHE A 141 -6.18 2.30 2.03
N TYR A 142 -6.83 1.72 3.03
CA TYR A 142 -6.21 1.15 4.22
C TYR A 142 -5.30 -0.01 3.85
N GLY A 143 -4.16 -0.17 4.56
CA GLY A 143 -3.27 -1.30 4.43
C GLY A 143 -1.95 -0.96 3.73
N LEU A 144 -1.30 -1.94 3.16
CA LEU A 144 0.01 -1.75 2.54
C LEU A 144 -0.11 -0.91 1.26
N ARG A 145 0.68 0.15 1.15
CA ARG A 145 0.74 1.00 -0.05
C ARG A 145 2.17 1.44 -0.37
N ALA A 146 2.37 1.96 -1.58
CA ALA A 146 3.59 2.70 -1.88
C ALA A 146 3.66 3.98 -1.04
N ASP A 147 4.84 4.31 -0.53
CA ASP A 147 5.06 5.58 0.18
C ASP A 147 4.88 6.75 -0.80
N PRO A 148 3.93 7.67 -0.56
CA PRO A 148 3.63 8.79 -1.47
C PRO A 148 4.78 9.79 -1.61
N PHE A 149 5.75 9.79 -0.68
CA PHE A 149 6.92 10.67 -0.72
C PHE A 149 8.18 9.98 -1.26
N GLY A 150 8.07 8.70 -1.59
CA GLY A 150 9.16 7.88 -2.14
C GLY A 150 10.01 7.24 -1.04
N GLY A 151 10.34 5.99 -1.20
CA GLY A 151 11.19 5.27 -0.25
C GLY A 151 10.78 3.84 0.02
N GLY A 152 9.75 3.31 -0.67
CA GLY A 152 9.34 1.92 -0.50
C GLY A 152 7.85 1.74 -0.26
N SER A 153 7.51 0.82 0.62
CA SER A 153 6.12 0.55 1.01
C SER A 153 5.89 1.00 2.45
N GLU A 154 4.73 1.56 2.72
CA GLU A 154 4.26 1.90 4.06
C GLU A 154 2.91 1.25 4.35
N TYR A 155 2.58 1.12 5.64
CA TYR A 155 1.26 0.66 6.07
C TYR A 155 0.39 1.88 6.36
N HIS A 156 -0.67 2.05 5.57
CA HIS A 156 -1.64 3.14 5.70
C HIS A 156 -2.69 2.78 6.76
N SER A 157 -2.72 3.51 7.85
CA SER A 157 -3.58 3.24 9.01
C SER A 157 -5.05 3.65 8.83
N GLY A 158 -5.41 4.24 7.68
CA GLY A 158 -6.74 4.76 7.43
C GLY A 158 -7.15 4.70 5.97
N LEU A 159 -8.15 5.48 5.64
CA LEU A 159 -8.66 5.68 4.28
C LEU A 159 -8.49 7.16 3.92
N ASP A 160 -7.83 7.44 2.80
CA ASP A 160 -7.73 8.81 2.32
C ASP A 160 -8.86 9.11 1.33
N ILE A 161 -9.58 10.20 1.58
CA ILE A 161 -10.71 10.63 0.77
C ILE A 161 -10.39 12.03 0.22
N ALA A 162 -10.02 12.11 -1.05
CA ALA A 162 -9.79 13.37 -1.74
C ALA A 162 -11.10 14.16 -1.85
N ALA A 163 -11.04 15.43 -1.47
CA ALA A 163 -12.17 16.34 -1.53
C ALA A 163 -11.66 17.79 -1.59
N ASP A 164 -12.55 18.72 -1.93
CA ASP A 164 -12.22 20.12 -2.00
C ASP A 164 -11.71 20.67 -0.66
N PHE A 165 -10.66 21.49 -0.72
CA PHE A 165 -10.16 22.19 0.47
C PHE A 165 -11.29 22.99 1.13
N GLY A 166 -11.50 22.79 2.42
CA GLY A 166 -12.57 23.43 3.17
C GLY A 166 -13.91 22.70 3.11
N ALA A 167 -14.03 21.55 2.45
CA ALA A 167 -15.23 20.72 2.50
C ALA A 167 -15.54 20.30 3.95
N PRO A 168 -16.83 20.29 4.38
CA PRO A 168 -17.19 19.92 5.74
C PRO A 168 -16.89 18.47 6.06
N VAL A 169 -16.19 18.23 7.17
CA VAL A 169 -15.93 16.91 7.74
C VAL A 169 -16.94 16.64 8.85
N LYS A 170 -17.58 15.47 8.82
CA LYS A 170 -18.66 15.07 9.71
C LYS A 170 -18.23 13.93 10.64
N ALA A 171 -18.72 13.94 11.87
CA ALA A 171 -18.55 12.81 12.77
C ALA A 171 -19.25 11.56 12.22
N ALA A 172 -18.52 10.47 12.11
CA ALA A 172 -19.04 9.20 11.58
C ALA A 172 -20.08 8.56 12.51
N ALA A 173 -19.97 8.77 13.82
CA ALA A 173 -20.94 8.36 14.83
C ALA A 173 -21.05 9.39 15.96
N ALA A 174 -22.07 9.26 16.80
CA ALA A 174 -22.15 10.05 18.03
C ALA A 174 -21.04 9.65 19.02
N GLY A 175 -20.53 10.61 19.79
CA GLY A 175 -19.45 10.31 20.75
C GLY A 175 -18.89 11.55 21.42
N THR A 176 -17.77 11.35 22.12
CA THR A 176 -17.03 12.39 22.83
C THR A 176 -15.71 12.68 22.13
N VAL A 177 -15.40 13.93 21.86
CA VAL A 177 -14.11 14.35 21.30
C VAL A 177 -13.00 14.12 22.33
N THR A 178 -12.06 13.22 22.04
CA THR A 178 -10.94 12.89 22.92
C THR A 178 -9.65 13.62 22.55
N ALA A 179 -9.53 14.07 21.29
CA ALA A 179 -8.44 14.91 20.83
C ALA A 179 -8.93 15.90 19.77
N ALA A 180 -8.42 17.13 19.84
CA ALA A 180 -8.66 18.18 18.84
C ALA A 180 -7.46 19.14 18.84
N GLY A 181 -6.59 19.10 17.82
CA GLY A 181 -5.38 19.90 17.77
C GLY A 181 -4.38 19.44 16.72
N LEU A 182 -3.14 19.88 16.84
CA LEU A 182 -2.03 19.39 16.00
C LEU A 182 -1.50 18.06 16.53
N ASN A 183 -1.31 17.10 15.63
CA ASN A 183 -0.83 15.77 15.95
C ASN A 183 0.16 15.26 14.87
N GLY A 184 1.41 15.65 14.99
CA GLY A 184 2.51 15.15 14.15
C GLY A 184 2.19 15.10 12.66
N GLY A 185 2.38 13.93 12.05
CA GLY A 185 2.10 13.68 10.63
C GLY A 185 0.63 13.87 10.23
N TYR A 186 -0.32 13.68 11.15
CA TYR A 186 -1.75 13.92 10.89
C TYR A 186 -2.10 15.41 10.71
N GLY A 187 -1.21 16.33 11.05
CA GLY A 187 -1.51 17.76 11.01
C GLY A 187 -2.60 18.13 12.01
N ARG A 188 -3.62 18.90 11.58
CA ARG A 188 -4.82 19.15 12.40
C ARG A 188 -5.67 17.91 12.43
N PHE A 189 -5.96 17.48 13.63
CA PHE A 189 -6.46 16.14 13.95
C PHE A 189 -7.60 16.20 14.96
N ILE A 190 -8.59 15.33 14.77
CA ILE A 190 -9.67 15.08 15.73
C ILE A 190 -9.72 13.57 15.99
N SER A 191 -9.97 13.19 17.25
CA SER A 191 -10.35 11.84 17.62
C SER A 191 -11.65 11.89 18.41
N ILE A 192 -12.56 10.93 18.14
CA ILE A 192 -13.85 10.80 18.79
C ILE A 192 -13.98 9.39 19.33
N ASP A 193 -14.26 9.27 20.64
CA ASP A 193 -14.61 8.02 21.29
C ASP A 193 -16.12 7.78 21.18
N HIS A 194 -16.50 6.62 20.67
CA HIS A 194 -17.90 6.20 20.47
C HIS A 194 -18.38 5.21 21.54
N GLY A 195 -17.50 4.86 22.49
CA GLY A 195 -17.75 3.81 23.48
C GLY A 195 -17.42 2.39 22.98
N SER A 196 -17.51 1.43 23.87
CA SER A 196 -17.24 -0.01 23.58
C SER A 196 -15.89 -0.29 22.90
N GLY A 197 -14.88 0.55 23.16
CA GLY A 197 -13.54 0.43 22.56
C GLY A 197 -13.43 0.99 21.14
N MET A 198 -14.52 1.54 20.58
CA MET A 198 -14.56 2.08 19.23
C MET A 198 -14.26 3.57 19.23
N SER A 199 -13.41 4.00 18.29
CA SER A 199 -13.14 5.42 18.04
C SER A 199 -12.92 5.69 16.56
N THR A 200 -13.05 6.95 16.17
CA THR A 200 -12.69 7.43 14.82
C THR A 200 -11.69 8.57 14.90
N ALA A 201 -10.86 8.68 13.88
CA ALA A 201 -9.86 9.73 13.77
C ALA A 201 -9.92 10.39 12.39
N TYR A 202 -9.64 11.70 12.39
CA TYR A 202 -9.77 12.59 11.23
C TYR A 202 -8.50 13.44 11.14
N GLY A 203 -7.73 13.28 10.08
CA GLY A 203 -6.45 13.95 9.86
C GLY A 203 -6.46 14.96 8.71
N HIS A 204 -5.37 15.68 8.57
CA HIS A 204 -5.04 16.63 7.52
C HIS A 204 -5.99 17.83 7.39
N MET A 205 -6.75 18.12 8.44
CA MET A 205 -7.81 19.15 8.41
C MET A 205 -7.24 20.55 8.21
N SER A 206 -8.04 21.46 7.60
CA SER A 206 -7.72 22.89 7.47
C SER A 206 -8.15 23.68 8.71
N ALA A 207 -9.26 23.28 9.34
CA ALA A 207 -9.78 23.90 10.56
C ALA A 207 -10.56 22.86 11.39
N LEU A 208 -10.58 23.06 12.71
CA LEU A 208 -11.33 22.25 13.66
C LEU A 208 -12.54 23.06 14.14
N ALA A 209 -13.73 22.44 14.20
CA ALA A 209 -14.98 23.06 14.62
C ALA A 209 -15.46 22.56 16.00
N VAL A 210 -14.65 21.71 16.66
CA VAL A 210 -14.96 21.13 17.97
C VAL A 210 -13.75 21.17 18.89
N THR A 211 -13.99 20.97 20.19
CA THR A 211 -12.96 20.97 21.24
C THR A 211 -13.02 19.67 22.02
N VAL A 212 -11.90 19.33 22.69
CA VAL A 212 -11.82 18.15 23.57
C VAL A 212 -12.90 18.19 24.65
N GLY A 213 -13.53 17.05 24.90
CA GLY A 213 -14.65 16.89 25.84
C GLY A 213 -16.02 17.21 25.25
N GLN A 214 -16.08 17.76 24.05
CA GLN A 214 -17.36 18.07 23.40
C GLN A 214 -18.07 16.77 22.97
N GLN A 215 -19.39 16.70 23.27
CA GLN A 215 -20.28 15.68 22.72
C GLN A 215 -20.67 16.05 21.30
N VAL A 216 -20.61 15.10 20.40
CA VAL A 216 -21.00 15.27 19.00
C VAL A 216 -22.02 14.21 18.59
N SER A 217 -22.92 14.60 17.68
CA SER A 217 -23.87 13.67 17.06
C SER A 217 -23.31 13.15 15.74
N ARG A 218 -23.75 11.95 15.31
CA ARG A 218 -23.46 11.45 13.96
C ARG A 218 -23.88 12.48 12.90
N GLY A 219 -23.01 12.76 11.94
CA GLY A 219 -23.26 13.74 10.88
C GLY A 219 -23.01 15.20 11.27
N GLN A 220 -22.69 15.49 12.53
CA GLN A 220 -22.31 16.85 12.95
C GLN A 220 -20.98 17.24 12.31
N VAL A 221 -20.90 18.47 11.79
CA VAL A 221 -19.65 19.05 11.28
C VAL A 221 -18.67 19.22 12.43
N ILE A 222 -17.50 18.62 12.31
CA ILE A 222 -16.43 18.64 13.31
C ILE A 222 -15.20 19.42 12.85
N GLY A 223 -15.09 19.70 11.54
CA GLY A 223 -14.01 20.46 10.95
C GLY A 223 -14.10 20.49 9.44
N TYR A 224 -12.99 20.78 8.78
CA TYR A 224 -12.95 21.00 7.34
C TYR A 224 -11.73 20.35 6.70
N VAL A 225 -11.89 19.81 5.50
CA VAL A 225 -10.81 19.18 4.70
C VAL A 225 -9.66 20.16 4.47
N GLY A 226 -8.46 19.69 4.58
CA GLY A 226 -7.24 20.46 4.36
C GLY A 226 -6.13 19.64 3.74
N SER A 227 -4.89 20.07 3.96
CA SER A 227 -3.66 19.39 3.57
C SER A 227 -2.58 19.69 4.62
N SER A 228 -2.94 19.67 5.91
CA SER A 228 -1.99 19.94 6.99
C SER A 228 -1.23 18.68 7.39
N GLY A 229 0.01 18.84 7.88
CA GLY A 229 0.85 17.71 8.26
C GLY A 229 1.52 17.03 7.04
N TYR A 230 1.64 15.71 7.09
CA TYR A 230 2.27 14.92 6.04
C TYR A 230 1.25 14.54 4.98
N SER A 231 1.03 15.43 4.01
CA SER A 231 -0.03 15.34 3.01
C SER A 231 0.44 15.87 1.66
N THR A 232 0.08 15.19 0.57
CA THR A 232 0.44 15.57 -0.81
C THR A 232 -0.57 16.51 -1.47
N GLY A 233 -1.77 16.69 -0.87
CA GLY A 233 -2.83 17.53 -1.41
C GLY A 233 -4.08 17.50 -0.56
N PRO A 234 -5.15 18.24 -0.92
CA PRO A 234 -6.37 18.28 -0.13
C PRO A 234 -7.08 16.93 -0.07
N HIS A 235 -7.15 16.35 1.12
CA HIS A 235 -7.90 15.13 1.44
C HIS A 235 -8.21 15.03 2.92
N LEU A 236 -9.12 14.15 3.27
CA LEU A 236 -9.38 13.70 4.63
C LEU A 236 -8.71 12.35 4.82
N HIS A 237 -7.83 12.22 5.81
CA HIS A 237 -7.40 10.94 6.34
C HIS A 237 -8.38 10.49 7.41
N PHE A 238 -9.04 9.34 7.20
CA PHE A 238 -10.10 8.82 8.06
C PHE A 238 -9.73 7.45 8.60
N GLU A 239 -9.78 7.27 9.93
CA GLU A 239 -9.53 6.00 10.58
C GLU A 239 -10.73 5.55 11.40
N VAL A 240 -10.94 4.25 11.45
CA VAL A 240 -11.74 3.55 12.46
C VAL A 240 -10.79 2.75 13.33
N ARG A 241 -10.99 2.80 14.63
CA ARG A 241 -10.14 2.08 15.58
C ARG A 241 -11.00 1.27 16.55
N GLU A 242 -10.62 0.01 16.73
CA GLU A 242 -11.18 -0.87 17.74
C GLU A 242 -10.11 -1.18 18.79
N ASN A 243 -10.39 -0.88 20.07
CA ASN A 243 -9.45 -1.07 21.18
C ASN A 243 -8.07 -0.42 20.93
N GLY A 244 -8.05 0.71 20.21
CA GLY A 244 -6.86 1.47 19.87
C GLY A 244 -6.09 0.98 18.65
N GLN A 245 -6.47 -0.15 18.06
CA GLN A 245 -5.92 -0.65 16.81
C GLN A 245 -6.72 -0.13 15.60
N THR A 246 -6.04 0.23 14.54
CA THR A 246 -6.69 0.70 13.30
C THR A 246 -7.27 -0.47 12.52
N GLU A 247 -8.51 -0.29 12.08
CA GLU A 247 -9.26 -1.23 11.28
C GLU A 247 -9.59 -0.62 9.91
N ASN A 248 -9.88 -1.46 8.92
CA ASN A 248 -10.26 -0.99 7.61
C ASN A 248 -11.60 -0.24 7.65
N PRO A 249 -11.62 1.09 7.38
CA PRO A 249 -12.84 1.89 7.51
C PRO A 249 -14.00 1.43 6.63
N LEU A 250 -13.72 0.78 5.50
CA LEU A 250 -14.75 0.25 4.59
C LEU A 250 -15.57 -0.91 5.16
N GLN A 251 -15.14 -1.52 6.27
CA GLN A 251 -15.93 -2.51 7.00
C GLN A 251 -17.06 -1.85 7.81
N PHE A 252 -16.92 -0.58 8.15
CA PHE A 252 -17.80 0.16 9.07
C PHE A 252 -18.58 1.28 8.40
N ALA A 253 -18.01 1.95 7.39
CA ALA A 253 -18.59 3.09 6.71
C ALA A 253 -18.70 2.85 5.21
N VAL A 254 -19.86 3.11 4.64
CA VAL A 254 -20.15 2.89 3.21
C VAL A 254 -19.98 4.19 2.44
N PRO A 255 -19.17 4.19 1.36
CA PRO A 255 -19.06 5.36 0.50
C PRO A 255 -20.42 5.70 -0.14
N PRO A 256 -20.78 6.99 -0.26
CA PRO A 256 -22.00 7.40 -0.90
C PRO A 256 -21.99 6.95 -2.38
N ARG A 257 -23.10 6.40 -2.82
CA ARG A 257 -23.32 6.05 -4.22
C ARG A 257 -24.08 7.19 -4.91
N THR A 258 -23.46 7.79 -5.92
CA THR A 258 -24.19 8.75 -6.76
C THR A 258 -25.19 7.96 -7.62
N ARG A 259 -26.47 8.10 -7.31
CA ARG A 259 -27.52 7.62 -8.23
C ARG A 259 -27.41 8.45 -9.50
N SER A 260 -27.09 7.81 -10.61
CA SER A 260 -27.23 8.38 -11.96
C SER A 260 -28.69 8.63 -12.31
#